data_819c6981e19202965d19189a64c89346
#
_entry.id   819c6981e19202965d19189a64c89346
#
_cell.length_a   1.000
_cell.length_b   1.000
_cell.length_c   1.000
_cell.angle_alpha   90.00
_cell.angle_beta   90.00
_cell.angle_gamma   90.00
#
_symmetry.space_group_name_H-M   'P 1'
#
loop_
_entity.id
_entity.type
_entity.pdbx_description
1 polymer ?
#
loop_
_entity_poly.entity_id
_entity_poly.type
_entity_poly.pdbx_seq_one_letter_code
_entity_poly.pdbx_strand_id
1 'polypeptide(L)'
;NVGDCFSIAKLLSKSYLGNQFDEIHVAYTNFVSVLSQTPAVRQLLPLIPEEREQTEGRRCVTLYEPDPEEVFASIVPEYLGGIVYGALCESRCAEQAARRTAMDSATSNAEDMIADLSLKYNRARQAAITQEITEIVAGAEA
;
A
#
# COMPACT_ATOMS: atom_id res chain seq x y z
N ASN A 1 5.53 -0.54 14.69
CA ASN A 1 5.98 -1.70 15.45
C ASN A 1 4.77 -2.60 15.76
N VAL A 2 4.99 -3.94 15.77
CA VAL A 2 3.90 -4.92 16.07
C VAL A 2 3.27 -4.61 17.44
N GLY A 3 4.10 -4.32 18.45
CA GLY A 3 3.64 -3.99 19.80
C GLY A 3 2.70 -2.79 19.88
N ASP A 4 2.88 -1.82 18.99
CA ASP A 4 2.02 -0.62 18.94
C ASP A 4 0.61 -1.01 18.44
N CYS A 5 0.50 -1.95 17.49
CA CYS A 5 -0.78 -2.43 16.99
C CYS A 5 -1.58 -3.16 18.08
N PHE A 6 -0.91 -3.96 18.90
CA PHE A 6 -1.55 -4.62 20.04
C PHE A 6 -1.96 -3.62 21.12
N SER A 7 -1.16 -2.59 21.35
CA SER A 7 -1.51 -1.51 22.30
C SER A 7 -2.75 -0.74 21.81
N ILE A 8 -2.82 -0.42 20.53
CA ILE A 8 -3.98 0.20 19.88
C ILE A 8 -5.20 -0.72 20.01
N ALA A 9 -5.07 -2.01 19.70
CA ALA A 9 -6.17 -2.97 19.80
C ALA A 9 -6.74 -3.07 21.23
N LYS A 10 -5.86 -3.11 22.24
CA LYS A 10 -6.28 -3.09 23.64
C LYS A 10 -7.03 -1.80 24.02
N LEU A 11 -6.55 -0.64 23.53
CA LEU A 11 -7.22 0.63 23.74
C LEU A 11 -8.62 0.64 23.10
N LEU A 12 -8.72 0.17 21.84
CA LEU A 12 -9.99 0.09 21.10
C LEU A 12 -10.99 -0.84 21.81
N SER A 13 -10.53 -2.03 22.22
CA SER A 13 -11.36 -2.99 22.98
C SER A 13 -11.88 -2.38 24.29
N LYS A 14 -11.02 -1.67 25.03
CA LYS A 14 -11.40 -1.03 26.26
C LYS A 14 -12.42 0.11 26.05
N SER A 15 -12.23 0.92 25.01
CA SER A 15 -13.14 2.01 24.67
C SER A 15 -14.51 1.49 24.20
N TYR A 16 -14.52 0.38 23.45
CA TYR A 16 -15.74 -0.28 23.01
C TYR A 16 -16.53 -0.86 24.20
N LEU A 17 -15.88 -1.59 25.10
CA LEU A 17 -16.49 -2.11 26.31
C LEU A 17 -16.98 -1.00 27.25
N GLY A 18 -16.33 0.17 27.20
CA GLY A 18 -16.77 1.37 27.92
C GLY A 18 -17.92 2.13 27.26
N ASN A 19 -18.57 1.58 26.24
CA ASN A 19 -19.65 2.20 25.46
C ASN A 19 -19.32 3.61 24.93
N GLN A 20 -18.06 3.87 24.59
CA GLN A 20 -17.65 5.14 23.97
C GLN A 20 -17.95 5.16 22.46
N PHE A 21 -18.01 3.99 21.83
CA PHE A 21 -18.26 3.80 20.41
C PHE A 21 -19.20 2.62 20.19
N ASP A 22 -20.12 2.74 19.25
CA ASP A 22 -21.03 1.67 18.84
C ASP A 22 -20.39 0.74 17.82
N GLU A 23 -19.54 1.30 16.95
CA GLU A 23 -18.83 0.55 15.90
C GLU A 23 -17.39 1.06 15.76
N ILE A 24 -16.51 0.15 15.43
CA ILE A 24 -15.10 0.46 15.13
C ILE A 24 -14.74 -0.14 13.77
N HIS A 25 -14.23 0.69 12.87
CA HIS A 25 -13.82 0.29 11.53
C HIS A 25 -12.34 0.62 11.31
N VAL A 26 -11.67 -0.19 10.50
CA VAL A 26 -10.35 0.09 9.94
C VAL A 26 -10.46 0.37 8.46
N ALA A 27 -9.97 1.52 8.02
CA ALA A 27 -9.82 1.86 6.62
C ALA A 27 -8.35 1.69 6.23
N TYR A 28 -8.10 0.95 5.15
CA TYR A 28 -6.75 0.64 4.69
C TYR A 28 -6.73 0.43 3.18
N THR A 29 -5.54 0.30 2.61
CA THR A 29 -5.38 -0.02 1.19
C THR A 29 -5.07 -1.51 1.06
N ASN A 30 -6.02 -2.25 0.48
CA ASN A 30 -5.86 -3.66 0.18
C ASN A 30 -4.89 -3.83 -1.01
N PHE A 31 -3.88 -4.66 -0.83
CA PHE A 31 -2.90 -4.99 -1.84
C PHE A 31 -3.37 -6.19 -2.67
N VAL A 32 -3.93 -5.92 -3.85
CA VAL A 32 -4.35 -6.97 -4.79
C VAL A 32 -3.18 -7.42 -5.67
N SER A 33 -2.43 -6.47 -6.21
CA SER A 33 -1.23 -6.71 -7.04
C SER A 33 -0.35 -5.46 -7.09
N VAL A 34 0.84 -5.58 -7.69
CA VAL A 34 1.75 -4.43 -7.90
C VAL A 34 1.08 -3.31 -8.72
N LEU A 35 0.19 -3.67 -9.63
CA LEU A 35 -0.51 -2.72 -10.51
C LEU A 35 -1.88 -2.30 -9.99
N SER A 36 -2.44 -3.01 -9.00
CA SER A 36 -3.79 -2.78 -8.49
C SER A 36 -3.82 -2.74 -6.98
N GLN A 37 -4.19 -1.60 -6.44
CA GLN A 37 -4.43 -1.39 -5.02
C GLN A 37 -5.82 -0.76 -4.87
N THR A 38 -6.60 -1.25 -3.92
CA THR A 38 -7.98 -0.79 -3.72
C THR A 38 -8.19 -0.35 -2.28
N PRO A 39 -8.86 0.80 -2.05
CA PRO A 39 -9.25 1.17 -0.69
C PRO A 39 -10.28 0.16 -0.16
N ALA A 40 -10.14 -0.23 1.10
CA ALA A 40 -11.03 -1.15 1.79
C ALA A 40 -11.34 -0.61 3.18
N VAL A 41 -12.56 -0.89 3.63
CA VAL A 41 -13.00 -0.63 5.01
C VAL A 41 -13.48 -1.94 5.59
N ARG A 42 -12.97 -2.29 6.76
CA ARG A 42 -13.35 -3.50 7.47
C ARG A 42 -13.84 -3.15 8.86
N GLN A 43 -14.98 -3.67 9.23
CA GLN A 43 -15.49 -3.57 10.59
C GLN A 43 -14.64 -4.42 11.53
N LEU A 44 -14.20 -3.84 12.63
CA LEU A 44 -13.46 -4.50 13.69
C LEU A 44 -14.38 -4.94 14.82
N LEU A 45 -15.26 -4.04 15.25
CA LEU A 45 -16.22 -4.28 16.32
C LEU A 45 -17.58 -3.66 15.93
N PRO A 46 -18.72 -4.28 16.29
CA PRO A 46 -18.83 -5.63 16.86
C PRO A 46 -18.33 -6.72 15.92
N LEU A 47 -17.88 -7.85 16.47
CA LEU A 47 -17.51 -9.01 15.67
C LEU A 47 -18.80 -9.62 15.08
N ILE A 48 -18.88 -9.63 13.76
CA ILE A 48 -19.98 -10.29 13.04
C ILE A 48 -19.55 -11.73 12.76
N PRO A 49 -20.23 -12.73 13.32
CA PRO A 49 -19.94 -14.12 13.01
C PRO A 49 -20.21 -14.36 11.51
N GLU A 50 -19.24 -14.88 10.80
CA GLU A 50 -19.49 -15.42 9.47
C GLU A 50 -20.43 -16.62 9.61
N GLU A 51 -21.58 -16.60 8.90
CA GLU A 51 -22.43 -17.77 8.77
C GLU A 51 -21.63 -18.87 8.06
N ARG A 52 -21.00 -19.74 8.82
CA ARG A 52 -20.41 -20.94 8.24
C ARG A 52 -21.55 -21.82 7.79
N GLU A 53 -21.58 -22.14 6.51
CA GLU A 53 -22.40 -23.27 6.01
C GLU A 53 -22.17 -24.46 6.95
N GLN A 54 -23.27 -24.94 7.52
CA GLN A 54 -23.23 -26.08 8.44
C GLN A 54 -22.73 -27.28 7.65
N THR A 55 -21.44 -27.47 7.60
CA THR A 55 -20.88 -28.71 7.11
C THR A 55 -21.39 -29.80 8.06
N GLU A 56 -22.17 -30.74 7.53
CA GLU A 56 -22.65 -31.91 8.26
C GLU A 56 -21.45 -32.76 8.71
N GLY A 57 -20.77 -32.33 9.75
CA GLY A 57 -19.63 -32.97 10.35
C GLY A 57 -19.83 -33.12 11.86
N ARG A 58 -19.16 -34.10 12.46
CA ARG A 58 -19.13 -34.27 13.91
C ARG A 58 -18.80 -32.95 14.60
N ARG A 59 -19.72 -32.42 15.38
CA ARG A 59 -19.46 -31.27 16.26
C ARG A 59 -18.46 -31.73 17.33
N CYS A 60 -17.22 -31.29 17.20
CA CYS A 60 -16.26 -31.44 18.29
C CYS A 60 -16.68 -30.48 19.41
N VAL A 61 -16.89 -31.03 20.58
CA VAL A 61 -17.11 -30.24 21.80
C VAL A 61 -15.75 -29.68 22.18
N THR A 62 -15.60 -28.37 22.08
CA THR A 62 -14.39 -27.68 22.53
C THR A 62 -14.53 -27.36 24.02
N LEU A 63 -13.59 -27.85 24.81
CA LEU A 63 -13.47 -27.51 26.22
C LEU A 63 -12.63 -26.23 26.35
N TYR A 64 -13.16 -25.27 27.10
CA TYR A 64 -12.45 -24.01 27.42
C TYR A 64 -12.01 -24.05 28.88
N GLU A 65 -10.76 -23.74 29.16
CA GLU A 65 -10.24 -23.63 30.51
C GLU A 65 -9.60 -22.22 30.69
N PRO A 66 -9.91 -21.49 31.76
CA PRO A 66 -10.80 -21.87 32.85
C PRO A 66 -12.30 -21.70 32.54
N ASP A 67 -12.67 -20.74 31.66
CA ASP A 67 -14.06 -20.42 31.30
C ASP A 67 -14.09 -19.80 29.88
N PRO A 68 -15.13 -20.06 29.06
CA PRO A 68 -15.25 -19.48 27.71
C PRO A 68 -15.15 -17.96 27.68
N GLU A 69 -15.77 -17.25 28.62
CA GLU A 69 -15.78 -15.80 28.66
C GLU A 69 -14.37 -15.24 28.90
N GLU A 70 -13.62 -15.83 29.81
CA GLU A 70 -12.24 -15.40 30.13
C GLU A 70 -11.28 -15.67 28.95
N VAL A 71 -11.45 -16.80 28.27
CA VAL A 71 -10.70 -17.14 27.08
C VAL A 71 -10.99 -16.15 25.95
N PHE A 72 -12.26 -15.82 25.69
CA PHE A 72 -12.63 -14.81 24.70
C PHE A 72 -12.08 -13.43 25.05
N ALA A 73 -12.18 -13.01 26.30
CA ALA A 73 -11.66 -11.72 26.76
C ALA A 73 -10.14 -11.58 26.52
N SER A 74 -9.40 -12.68 26.55
CA SER A 74 -7.96 -12.69 26.29
C SER A 74 -7.65 -12.72 24.78
N ILE A 75 -8.41 -13.46 23.98
CA ILE A 75 -8.13 -13.67 22.55
C ILE A 75 -8.55 -12.46 21.70
N VAL A 76 -9.68 -11.82 22.01
CA VAL A 76 -10.24 -10.72 21.20
C VAL A 76 -9.24 -9.58 20.99
N PRO A 77 -8.56 -9.04 22.00
CA PRO A 77 -7.57 -7.99 21.77
C PRO A 77 -6.40 -8.42 20.90
N GLU A 78 -5.96 -9.66 21.00
CA GLU A 78 -4.87 -10.20 20.16
C GLU A 78 -5.32 -10.37 18.72
N TYR A 79 -6.51 -10.89 18.48
CA TYR A 79 -7.12 -10.99 17.17
C TYR A 79 -7.25 -9.62 16.48
N LEU A 80 -7.78 -8.63 17.20
CA LEU A 80 -7.88 -7.25 16.70
C LEU A 80 -6.50 -6.66 16.39
N GLY A 81 -5.51 -6.90 17.25
CA GLY A 81 -4.13 -6.49 17.01
C GLY A 81 -3.54 -7.09 15.73
N GLY A 82 -3.84 -8.36 15.47
CA GLY A 82 -3.47 -9.04 14.25
C GLY A 82 -4.10 -8.42 12.99
N ILE A 83 -5.40 -8.08 13.04
CA ILE A 83 -6.10 -7.42 11.92
C ILE A 83 -5.51 -6.02 11.66
N VAL A 84 -5.31 -5.22 12.70
CA VAL A 84 -4.72 -3.87 12.57
C VAL A 84 -3.32 -3.96 11.98
N TYR A 85 -2.51 -4.91 12.44
CA TYR A 85 -1.18 -5.14 11.89
C TYR A 85 -1.22 -5.59 10.42
N GLY A 86 -2.11 -6.51 10.07
CA GLY A 86 -2.32 -6.95 8.68
C GLY A 86 -2.70 -5.79 7.76
N ALA A 87 -3.67 -4.96 8.17
CA ALA A 87 -4.09 -3.78 7.44
C ALA A 87 -2.93 -2.76 7.23
N LEU A 88 -2.09 -2.59 8.25
CA LEU A 88 -0.90 -1.73 8.17
C LEU A 88 0.13 -2.30 7.17
N CYS A 89 0.37 -3.61 7.20
CA CYS A 89 1.28 -4.28 6.27
C CYS A 89 0.78 -4.17 4.82
N GLU A 90 -0.50 -4.41 4.58
CA GLU A 90 -1.11 -4.29 3.25
C GLU A 90 -1.01 -2.86 2.71
N SER A 91 -1.36 -1.85 3.53
CA SER A 91 -1.22 -0.44 3.15
C SER A 91 0.23 -0.08 2.84
N ARG A 92 1.18 -0.61 3.61
CA ARG A 92 2.61 -0.36 3.37
C ARG A 92 3.11 -1.02 2.09
N CYS A 93 2.68 -2.24 1.81
CA CYS A 93 2.99 -2.94 0.56
C CYS A 93 2.39 -2.18 -0.65
N ALA A 94 1.14 -1.74 -0.54
CA ALA A 94 0.47 -0.96 -1.57
C ALA A 94 1.21 0.36 -1.86
N GLU A 95 1.63 1.09 -0.83
CA GLU A 95 2.42 2.33 -0.95
C GLU A 95 3.75 2.08 -1.68
N GLN A 96 4.48 1.03 -1.30
CA GLN A 96 5.77 0.71 -1.91
C GLN A 96 5.62 0.27 -3.38
N ALA A 97 4.58 -0.51 -3.69
CA ALA A 97 4.27 -0.92 -5.05
C ALA A 97 3.93 0.28 -5.94
N ALA A 98 3.05 1.16 -5.48
CA ALA A 98 2.69 2.37 -6.21
C ALA A 98 3.90 3.30 -6.42
N ARG A 99 4.71 3.48 -5.39
CA ARG A 99 5.95 4.28 -5.49
C ARG A 99 6.91 3.70 -6.52
N ARG A 100 7.14 2.39 -6.50
CA ARG A 100 8.00 1.71 -7.47
C ARG A 100 7.50 1.94 -8.90
N THR A 101 6.23 1.69 -9.16
CA THR A 101 5.62 1.88 -10.49
C THR A 101 5.75 3.33 -10.97
N ALA A 102 5.52 4.29 -10.07
CA ALA A 102 5.69 5.71 -10.40
C ALA A 102 7.15 6.06 -10.73
N MET A 103 8.10 5.52 -9.98
CA MET A 103 9.53 5.76 -10.23
C MET A 103 10.01 5.09 -11.53
N ASP A 104 9.56 3.87 -11.82
CA ASP A 104 9.88 3.18 -13.08
C ASP A 104 9.34 3.98 -14.27
N SER A 105 8.10 4.49 -14.19
CA SER A 105 7.52 5.34 -15.23
C SER A 105 8.26 6.67 -15.38
N ALA A 106 8.65 7.30 -14.27
CA ALA A 106 9.42 8.55 -14.29
C ALA A 106 10.80 8.35 -14.93
N THR A 107 11.47 7.22 -14.64
CA THR A 107 12.77 6.88 -15.23
C THR A 107 12.65 6.68 -16.73
N SER A 108 11.66 5.92 -17.20
CA SER A 108 11.42 5.73 -18.63
C SER A 108 11.14 7.06 -19.35
N ASN A 109 10.30 7.91 -18.79
CA ASN A 109 10.03 9.22 -19.37
C ASN A 109 11.29 10.10 -19.42
N ALA A 110 12.16 10.02 -18.39
CA ALA A 110 13.42 10.77 -18.39
C ALA A 110 14.39 10.27 -19.46
N GLU A 111 14.47 8.96 -19.69
CA GLU A 111 15.27 8.36 -20.74
C GLU A 111 14.81 8.82 -22.13
N ASP A 112 13.49 8.83 -22.37
CA ASP A 112 12.92 9.33 -23.63
C ASP A 112 13.22 10.82 -23.84
N MET A 113 13.13 11.63 -22.79
CA MET A 113 13.49 13.06 -22.85
C MET A 113 14.97 13.27 -23.15
N ILE A 114 15.86 12.49 -22.54
CA ILE A 114 17.30 12.54 -22.81
C ILE A 114 17.60 12.19 -24.27
N ALA A 115 16.95 11.17 -24.80
CA ALA A 115 17.11 10.78 -26.21
C ALA A 115 16.66 11.89 -27.17
N ASP A 116 15.50 12.51 -26.93
CA ASP A 116 15.00 13.62 -27.74
C ASP A 116 15.91 14.86 -27.65
N LEU A 117 16.35 15.22 -26.45
CA LEU A 117 17.26 16.34 -26.25
C LEU A 117 18.62 16.10 -26.91
N SER A 118 19.14 14.87 -26.84
CA SER A 118 20.40 14.49 -27.49
C SER A 118 20.29 14.62 -29.02
N LEU A 119 19.15 14.21 -29.59
CA LEU A 119 18.90 14.39 -31.02
C LEU A 119 18.85 15.89 -31.42
N LYS A 120 18.11 16.70 -30.65
CA LYS A 120 18.02 18.15 -30.89
C LYS A 120 19.37 18.82 -30.74
N TYR A 121 20.14 18.47 -29.71
CA TYR A 121 21.50 18.99 -29.51
C TYR A 121 22.43 18.67 -30.69
N ASN A 122 22.44 17.41 -31.15
CA ASN A 122 23.28 17.01 -32.28
C ASN A 122 22.89 17.75 -33.57
N ARG A 123 21.59 17.93 -33.82
CA ARG A 123 21.12 18.72 -34.99
C ARG A 123 21.55 20.17 -34.89
N ALA A 124 21.39 20.81 -33.73
CA ALA A 124 21.80 22.21 -33.51
C ALA A 124 23.32 22.35 -33.65
N ARG A 125 24.10 21.42 -33.09
CA ARG A 125 25.56 21.41 -33.25
C ARG A 125 25.98 21.28 -34.70
N GLN A 126 25.39 20.36 -35.46
CA GLN A 126 25.68 20.20 -36.88
C GLN A 126 25.33 21.46 -37.70
N ALA A 127 24.19 22.09 -37.42
CA ALA A 127 23.79 23.34 -38.04
C ALA A 127 24.78 24.47 -37.76
N ALA A 128 25.20 24.62 -36.50
CA ALA A 128 26.20 25.63 -36.11
C ALA A 128 27.54 25.41 -36.81
N ILE A 129 28.06 24.20 -36.81
CA ILE A 129 29.31 23.84 -37.51
C ILE A 129 29.20 24.12 -39.02
N THR A 130 28.06 23.75 -39.62
CA THR A 130 27.84 24.00 -41.06
C THR A 130 27.81 25.50 -41.36
N GLN A 131 27.17 26.28 -40.52
CA GLN A 131 27.13 27.75 -40.65
C GLN A 131 28.51 28.36 -40.51
N GLU A 132 29.31 27.99 -39.53
CA GLU A 132 30.67 28.43 -39.35
C GLU A 132 31.56 28.11 -40.59
N ILE A 133 31.46 26.89 -41.10
CA ILE A 133 32.18 26.48 -42.30
C ILE A 133 31.75 27.33 -43.49
N THR A 134 30.45 27.57 -43.66
CA THR A 134 29.94 28.37 -44.80
C THR A 134 30.41 29.84 -44.68
N GLU A 135 30.44 30.39 -43.49
CA GLU A 135 30.95 31.76 -43.27
C GLU A 135 32.46 31.88 -43.58
N ILE A 136 33.24 30.87 -43.17
CA ILE A 136 34.68 30.84 -43.48
C ILE A 136 34.93 30.75 -44.98
N VAL A 137 34.21 29.85 -45.69
CA VAL A 137 34.35 29.69 -47.14
C VAL A 137 33.94 31.00 -47.86
N ALA A 138 32.79 31.58 -47.49
CA ALA A 138 32.34 32.83 -48.09
C ALA A 138 33.30 34.00 -47.85
N GLY A 139 33.96 34.04 -46.68
CA GLY A 139 34.98 35.06 -46.38
C GLY A 139 36.33 34.83 -47.06
N ALA A 140 36.60 33.61 -47.54
CA ALA A 140 37.81 33.29 -48.29
C ALA A 140 37.71 33.53 -49.81
N GLU A 141 36.48 33.67 -50.33
CA GLU A 141 36.20 33.98 -51.76
C GLU A 141 36.02 35.49 -52.01
N ALA A 142 36.02 36.32 -50.97
CA ALA A 142 35.92 37.79 -51.05
C ALA A 142 37.31 38.45 -50.92
#